data_d51d9d61e43ed8e2e2fecb70c04234f7
#
_entry.id   d51d9d61e43ed8e2e2fecb70c04234f7
#
_cell.length_a   1.000
_cell.length_b   1.000
_cell.length_c   1.000
_cell.angle_alpha   90.00
_cell.angle_beta   90.00
_cell.angle_gamma   90.00
#
_symmetry.space_group_name_H-M   'P 1'
#
loop_
_entity.id
_entity.type
_entity.pdbx_description
1 polymer ?
#
loop_
_entity_poly.entity_id
_entity_poly.type
_entity_poly.pdbx_seq_one_letter_code
_entity_poly.pdbx_strand_id
1 'polypeptide(L)'
;MINIKKILKKKAVSNGVWLYLMQIFNTIIPILTLPYVTRVLGSSQFGIFSIALNLLGYYQVVVEYGFGMSATRKVVLLEKNNKKINKIFTCVLCSRIFLFTLCCLMTLLFYIFNPDRGVENICLIVLMIGLIGNCFQLNWLFQGLQQMKFISIVSILSRTISVILIFLFIKKPEDLYLYCFLYSSSQFINGILAIAVSKIKFSLKIVKITIDDVKNELKEGWYVFTTQLSSKVFGAIGITFLGMFASTSEVGIYSAINKIPNMIIFAWTPISQVLYPISSKKMKESYEIGIDFVKKMQIFFVPIAFFGAILLSFFSKYIIEIAFGEEYVKYFYWAIPLFAWLVVSINNNFWGIQALLGSGHDKEYSKCFQIGVVCTMVSNFVLIYFFKGNGACIAPLLSEIILGVFLYKELRKLKNGE
;
A
#
# COMPACT_ATOMS: atom_id res chain seq x y z
N MET A 1 -20.19 12.45 -37.61
CA MET A 1 -20.14 11.93 -36.23
C MET A 1 -18.72 11.49 -35.90
N ILE A 2 -17.96 12.28 -35.20
CA ILE A 2 -16.62 11.92 -34.72
C ILE A 2 -16.81 10.72 -33.79
N ASN A 3 -16.09 9.65 -34.05
CA ASN A 3 -16.27 8.34 -33.40
C ASN A 3 -15.88 8.44 -31.93
N ILE A 4 -16.82 8.89 -31.07
CA ILE A 4 -16.64 9.12 -29.62
C ILE A 4 -16.04 7.90 -28.92
N LYS A 5 -16.44 6.67 -29.32
CA LYS A 5 -15.86 5.41 -28.82
C LYS A 5 -14.35 5.31 -29.09
N LYS A 6 -13.88 5.76 -30.27
CA LYS A 6 -12.47 5.73 -30.65
C LYS A 6 -11.64 6.73 -29.83
N ILE A 7 -12.19 7.91 -29.54
CA ILE A 7 -11.57 8.96 -28.71
C ILE A 7 -11.50 8.50 -27.24
N LEU A 8 -12.59 7.95 -26.69
CA LEU A 8 -12.62 7.42 -25.33
C LEU A 8 -11.64 6.26 -25.14
N LYS A 9 -11.57 5.33 -26.13
CA LYS A 9 -10.62 4.22 -26.11
C LYS A 9 -9.17 4.72 -26.14
N LYS A 10 -8.85 5.74 -26.95
CA LYS A 10 -7.51 6.36 -27.02
C LYS A 10 -7.14 7.05 -25.71
N LYS A 11 -8.08 7.73 -25.06
CA LYS A 11 -7.85 8.42 -23.78
C LYS A 11 -7.69 7.43 -22.63
N ALA A 12 -8.50 6.36 -22.59
CA ALA A 12 -8.37 5.31 -21.60
C ALA A 12 -7.03 4.59 -21.69
N VAL A 13 -6.57 4.26 -22.90
CA VAL A 13 -5.25 3.65 -23.14
C VAL A 13 -4.15 4.60 -22.68
N SER A 14 -4.20 5.88 -23.06
CA SER A 14 -3.20 6.88 -22.63
C SER A 14 -3.14 7.01 -21.10
N ASN A 15 -4.28 7.07 -20.44
CA ASN A 15 -4.35 7.14 -18.98
C ASN A 15 -3.76 5.88 -18.32
N GLY A 16 -4.06 4.70 -18.87
CA GLY A 16 -3.49 3.43 -18.41
C GLY A 16 -1.97 3.41 -18.52
N VAL A 17 -1.43 3.84 -19.66
CA VAL A 17 0.03 3.92 -19.89
C VAL A 17 0.71 4.83 -18.86
N TRP A 18 0.15 6.01 -18.57
CA TRP A 18 0.72 6.92 -17.57
C TRP A 18 0.73 6.33 -16.18
N LEU A 19 -0.36 5.70 -15.74
CA LEU A 19 -0.42 5.02 -14.45
C LEU A 19 0.55 3.83 -14.37
N TYR A 20 0.69 3.09 -15.47
CA TYR A 20 1.62 1.96 -15.54
C TYR A 20 3.08 2.42 -15.47
N LEU A 21 3.45 3.49 -16.19
CA LEU A 21 4.78 4.12 -16.08
C LEU A 21 5.06 4.57 -14.65
N MET A 22 4.10 5.23 -13.99
CA MET A 22 4.23 5.61 -12.59
C MET A 22 4.43 4.38 -11.68
N GLN A 23 3.70 3.29 -11.93
CA GLN A 23 3.81 2.06 -11.14
C GLN A 23 5.19 1.42 -11.29
N ILE A 24 5.71 1.32 -12.52
CA ILE A 24 7.07 0.83 -12.78
C ILE A 24 8.09 1.69 -12.03
N PHE A 25 7.98 3.02 -12.15
CA PHE A 25 8.87 3.95 -11.49
C PHE A 25 8.82 3.80 -9.95
N ASN A 26 7.61 3.68 -9.38
CA ASN A 26 7.40 3.47 -7.96
C ASN A 26 7.96 2.13 -7.45
N THR A 27 8.11 1.14 -8.32
CA THR A 27 8.70 -0.16 -7.99
C THR A 27 10.23 -0.12 -8.11
N ILE A 28 10.76 0.52 -9.15
CA ILE A 28 12.21 0.57 -9.40
C ILE A 28 12.92 1.44 -8.37
N ILE A 29 12.35 2.58 -8.00
CA ILE A 29 13.00 3.51 -7.06
C ILE A 29 13.39 2.86 -5.73
N PRO A 30 12.51 2.14 -5.03
CA PRO A 30 12.90 1.45 -3.80
C PRO A 30 14.00 0.39 -4.03
N ILE A 31 14.03 -0.28 -5.18
CA ILE A 31 15.09 -1.26 -5.52
C ILE A 31 16.46 -0.58 -5.56
N LEU A 32 16.53 0.66 -6.04
CA LEU A 32 17.77 1.42 -6.12
C LEU A 32 18.13 2.11 -4.80
N THR A 33 17.14 2.67 -4.09
CA THR A 33 17.39 3.48 -2.90
C THR A 33 17.57 2.65 -1.63
N LEU A 34 16.83 1.55 -1.50
CA LEU A 34 16.84 0.74 -0.29
C LEU A 34 18.22 0.14 0.02
N PRO A 35 18.95 -0.46 -0.97
CA PRO A 35 20.30 -0.98 -0.73
C PRO A 35 21.27 0.10 -0.25
N TYR A 36 21.18 1.29 -0.80
CA TYR A 36 22.01 2.42 -0.38
C TYR A 36 21.70 2.84 1.06
N VAL A 37 20.43 3.10 1.32
CA VAL A 37 19.98 3.64 2.61
C VAL A 37 20.23 2.65 3.76
N THR A 38 19.98 1.35 3.56
CA THR A 38 20.20 0.33 4.59
C THR A 38 21.68 0.18 4.95
N ARG A 39 22.58 0.30 3.97
CA ARG A 39 24.04 0.26 4.22
C ARG A 39 24.56 1.51 4.90
N VAL A 40 24.03 2.68 4.53
CA VAL A 40 24.50 3.96 5.10
C VAL A 40 23.96 4.17 6.51
N LEU A 41 22.68 3.91 6.75
CA LEU A 41 22.04 4.12 8.05
C LEU A 41 22.31 2.96 9.03
N GLY A 42 22.58 1.76 8.53
CA GLY A 42 22.62 0.53 9.35
C GLY A 42 21.24 0.07 9.81
N SER A 43 21.17 -1.13 10.39
CA SER A 43 19.93 -1.80 10.75
C SER A 43 19.15 -1.04 11.83
N SER A 44 19.81 -0.48 12.83
CA SER A 44 19.15 0.20 13.95
C SER A 44 18.45 1.48 13.52
N GLN A 45 19.14 2.39 12.80
CA GLN A 45 18.56 3.65 12.34
C GLN A 45 17.47 3.41 11.29
N PHE A 46 17.69 2.44 10.39
CA PHE A 46 16.66 2.04 9.43
C PHE A 46 15.43 1.42 10.12
N GLY A 47 15.62 0.75 11.26
CA GLY A 47 14.53 0.25 12.10
C GLY A 47 13.70 1.36 12.72
N ILE A 48 14.34 2.39 13.28
CA ILE A 48 13.67 3.58 13.81
C ILE A 48 12.84 4.26 12.71
N PHE A 49 13.43 4.49 11.55
CA PHE A 49 12.72 5.00 10.39
C PHE A 49 11.52 4.13 10.02
N SER A 50 11.68 2.80 10.02
CA SER A 50 10.63 1.86 9.64
C SER A 50 9.46 1.86 10.62
N ILE A 51 9.70 2.00 11.92
CA ILE A 51 8.66 2.17 12.95
C ILE A 51 7.89 3.47 12.70
N ALA A 52 8.60 4.58 12.56
CA ALA A 52 7.99 5.89 12.32
C ALA A 52 7.20 5.92 11.00
N LEU A 53 7.75 5.33 9.93
CA LEU A 53 7.07 5.21 8.64
C LEU A 53 5.83 4.32 8.70
N ASN A 54 5.85 3.26 9.50
CA ASN A 54 4.70 2.38 9.70
C ASN A 54 3.55 3.12 10.40
N LEU A 55 3.84 3.89 11.45
CA LEU A 55 2.87 4.75 12.14
C LEU A 55 2.32 5.84 11.21
N LEU A 56 3.20 6.51 10.45
CA LEU A 56 2.80 7.46 9.41
C LEU A 56 1.83 6.83 8.41
N GLY A 57 2.04 5.57 8.05
CA GLY A 57 1.16 4.85 7.13
C GLY A 57 -0.26 4.67 7.66
N TYR A 58 -0.48 4.51 8.96
CA TYR A 58 -1.83 4.56 9.56
C TYR A 58 -2.43 5.96 9.47
N TYR A 59 -1.64 7.00 9.76
CA TYR A 59 -2.08 8.39 9.62
C TYR A 59 -2.43 8.76 8.18
N GLN A 60 -1.69 8.24 7.19
CA GLN A 60 -2.02 8.41 5.78
C GLN A 60 -3.42 7.86 5.45
N VAL A 61 -3.76 6.66 5.94
CA VAL A 61 -5.10 6.09 5.74
C VAL A 61 -6.17 6.97 6.42
N VAL A 62 -5.90 7.50 7.61
CA VAL A 62 -6.83 8.41 8.30
C VAL A 62 -7.04 9.68 7.48
N VAL A 63 -5.97 10.33 7.00
CA VAL A 63 -6.07 11.58 6.22
C VAL A 63 -6.70 11.35 4.85
N GLU A 64 -6.39 10.24 4.17
CA GLU A 64 -7.01 9.88 2.90
C GLU A 64 -8.50 9.54 3.02
N TYR A 65 -8.91 8.96 4.12
CA TYR A 65 -10.30 8.65 4.52
C TYR A 65 -11.19 8.06 3.41
N GLY A 66 -10.58 7.41 2.42
CA GLY A 66 -11.32 6.84 1.28
C GLY A 66 -11.77 7.86 0.22
N PHE A 67 -11.38 9.13 0.32
CA PHE A 67 -11.67 10.16 -0.69
C PHE A 67 -11.15 9.79 -2.07
N GLY A 68 -10.09 8.98 -2.14
CA GLY A 68 -9.57 8.41 -3.38
C GLY A 68 -10.65 7.71 -4.23
N MET A 69 -11.65 7.09 -3.62
CA MET A 69 -12.76 6.42 -4.31
C MET A 69 -14.06 7.24 -4.25
N SER A 70 -14.48 7.73 -3.08
CA SER A 70 -15.75 8.44 -2.89
C SER A 70 -15.81 9.76 -3.67
N ALA A 71 -14.79 10.61 -3.53
CA ALA A 71 -14.74 11.89 -4.24
C ALA A 71 -14.47 11.72 -5.74
N THR A 72 -13.65 10.75 -6.16
CA THR A 72 -13.46 10.42 -7.58
C THR A 72 -14.79 10.10 -8.25
N ARG A 73 -15.61 9.24 -7.64
CA ARG A 73 -16.95 8.89 -8.16
C ARG A 73 -17.85 10.12 -8.34
N LYS A 74 -17.86 11.02 -7.35
CA LYS A 74 -18.63 12.26 -7.43
C LYS A 74 -18.18 13.16 -8.59
N VAL A 75 -16.86 13.34 -8.75
CA VAL A 75 -16.32 14.18 -9.83
C VAL A 75 -16.67 13.63 -11.21
N VAL A 76 -16.61 12.29 -11.39
CA VAL A 76 -17.02 11.66 -12.66
C VAL A 76 -18.48 11.97 -13.01
N LEU A 77 -19.38 11.96 -12.01
CA LEU A 77 -20.82 12.20 -12.23
C LEU A 77 -21.17 13.66 -12.50
N LEU A 78 -20.27 14.61 -12.22
CA LEU A 78 -20.56 16.05 -12.34
C LEU A 78 -20.30 16.64 -13.74
N GLU A 79 -19.92 15.84 -14.74
CA GLU A 79 -19.77 16.24 -16.15
C GLU A 79 -19.08 17.60 -16.35
N LYS A 80 -18.00 17.88 -15.61
CA LYS A 80 -17.20 19.13 -15.64
C LYS A 80 -17.92 20.38 -15.09
N ASN A 81 -18.92 20.26 -14.23
CA ASN A 81 -19.51 21.40 -13.55
C ASN A 81 -18.52 21.99 -12.52
N ASN A 82 -17.76 23.01 -12.94
CA ASN A 82 -16.69 23.62 -12.13
C ASN A 82 -17.17 24.11 -10.76
N LYS A 83 -18.38 24.64 -10.62
CA LYS A 83 -18.91 25.11 -9.32
C LYS A 83 -19.05 23.96 -8.32
N LYS A 84 -19.64 22.84 -8.77
CA LYS A 84 -19.82 21.65 -7.93
C LYS A 84 -18.48 20.96 -7.64
N ILE A 85 -17.56 20.91 -8.61
CA ILE A 85 -16.20 20.37 -8.42
C ILE A 85 -15.44 21.20 -7.39
N ASN A 86 -15.51 22.53 -7.44
CA ASN A 86 -14.89 23.41 -6.45
C ASN A 86 -15.44 23.17 -5.03
N LYS A 87 -16.74 22.88 -4.90
CA LYS A 87 -17.35 22.55 -3.61
C LYS A 87 -16.77 21.23 -3.05
N ILE A 88 -16.74 20.16 -3.84
CA ILE A 88 -16.15 18.87 -3.42
C ILE A 88 -14.66 19.06 -3.09
N PHE A 89 -13.91 19.77 -3.93
CA PHE A 89 -12.49 20.07 -3.69
C PHE A 89 -12.28 20.73 -2.33
N THR A 90 -13.09 21.74 -2.00
CA THR A 90 -12.98 22.46 -0.72
C THR A 90 -13.39 21.57 0.45
N CYS A 91 -14.47 20.77 0.31
CA CYS A 91 -14.90 19.84 1.37
C CYS A 91 -13.83 18.78 1.67
N VAL A 92 -13.27 18.14 0.64
CA VAL A 92 -12.21 17.12 0.81
C VAL A 92 -10.96 17.74 1.43
N LEU A 93 -10.56 18.94 0.98
CA LEU A 93 -9.39 19.62 1.54
C LEU A 93 -9.58 19.94 3.02
N CYS A 94 -10.73 20.52 3.40
CA CYS A 94 -11.04 20.82 4.79
C CYS A 94 -11.14 19.56 5.65
N SER A 95 -11.75 18.49 5.14
CA SER A 95 -11.80 17.18 5.82
C SER A 95 -10.41 16.63 6.09
N ARG A 96 -9.52 16.67 5.10
CA ARG A 96 -8.13 16.17 5.25
C ARG A 96 -7.32 17.00 6.23
N ILE A 97 -7.46 18.34 6.21
CA ILE A 97 -6.80 19.21 7.19
C ILE A 97 -7.31 18.92 8.60
N PHE A 98 -8.62 18.74 8.78
CA PHE A 98 -9.21 18.37 10.06
C PHE A 98 -8.65 17.02 10.56
N LEU A 99 -8.62 16.01 9.71
CA LEU A 99 -8.07 14.69 10.06
C LEU A 99 -6.56 14.75 10.33
N PHE A 100 -5.82 15.58 9.61
CA PHE A 100 -4.41 15.83 9.87
C PHE A 100 -4.20 16.46 11.27
N THR A 101 -5.03 17.44 11.69
CA THR A 101 -4.93 17.99 13.04
C THR A 101 -5.19 16.95 14.13
N LEU A 102 -6.10 16.00 13.89
CA LEU A 102 -6.29 14.85 14.79
C LEU A 102 -5.04 13.96 14.86
N CYS A 103 -4.39 13.70 13.71
CA CYS A 103 -3.13 12.96 13.70
C CYS A 103 -2.01 13.71 14.46
N CYS A 104 -1.95 15.02 14.35
CA CYS A 104 -1.01 15.84 15.16
C CYS A 104 -1.26 15.71 16.66
N LEU A 105 -2.52 15.75 17.08
CA LEU A 105 -2.89 15.54 18.49
C LEU A 105 -2.52 14.13 18.97
N MET A 106 -2.78 13.10 18.16
CA MET A 106 -2.37 11.73 18.47
C MET A 106 -0.84 11.60 18.58
N THR A 107 -0.08 12.25 17.72
CA THR A 107 1.39 12.25 17.77
C THR A 107 1.88 12.96 19.04
N LEU A 108 1.27 14.08 19.43
CA LEU A 108 1.60 14.78 20.66
C LEU A 108 1.32 13.92 21.89
N LEU A 109 0.17 13.26 21.95
CA LEU A 109 -0.16 12.32 23.02
C LEU A 109 0.85 11.16 23.07
N PHE A 110 1.18 10.58 21.90
CA PHE A 110 2.15 9.50 21.83
C PHE A 110 3.53 9.95 22.35
N TYR A 111 3.97 11.16 22.03
CA TYR A 111 5.20 11.76 22.53
C TYR A 111 5.19 11.91 24.06
N ILE A 112 4.09 12.42 24.63
CA ILE A 112 3.96 12.63 26.08
C ILE A 112 3.97 11.31 26.85
N PHE A 113 3.28 10.28 26.33
CA PHE A 113 3.17 8.98 27.00
C PHE A 113 4.36 8.04 26.76
N ASN A 114 5.24 8.34 25.80
CA ASN A 114 6.40 7.50 25.46
C ASN A 114 7.67 8.36 25.35
N PRO A 115 8.12 9.02 26.42
CA PRO A 115 9.29 9.92 26.39
C PRO A 115 10.59 9.16 26.07
N ASP A 116 10.69 7.88 26.46
CA ASP A 116 11.87 7.03 26.22
C ASP A 116 12.13 6.74 24.74
N ARG A 117 11.14 6.96 23.86
CA ARG A 117 11.25 6.79 22.41
C ARG A 117 11.52 8.12 21.69
N GLY A 118 12.37 8.95 22.23
CA GLY A 118 12.63 10.29 21.71
C GLY A 118 13.05 10.34 20.26
N VAL A 119 13.91 9.40 19.80
CA VAL A 119 14.41 9.36 18.41
C VAL A 119 13.30 8.97 17.43
N GLU A 120 12.51 7.92 17.75
CA GLU A 120 11.36 7.51 16.93
C GLU A 120 10.31 8.60 16.84
N ASN A 121 10.04 9.28 17.95
CA ASN A 121 9.08 10.39 18.03
C ASN A 121 9.51 11.55 17.13
N ILE A 122 10.78 11.96 17.17
CA ILE A 122 11.31 13.02 16.30
C ILE A 122 11.23 12.60 14.82
N CYS A 123 11.59 11.35 14.50
CA CYS A 123 11.45 10.83 13.13
C CYS A 123 10.00 10.90 12.66
N LEU A 124 9.03 10.53 13.49
CA LEU A 124 7.60 10.61 13.16
C LEU A 124 7.18 12.06 12.91
N ILE A 125 7.57 12.99 13.76
CA ILE A 125 7.26 14.44 13.60
C ILE A 125 7.82 14.97 12.29
N VAL A 126 9.07 14.63 11.94
CA VAL A 126 9.68 15.04 10.67
C VAL A 126 8.94 14.41 9.48
N LEU A 127 8.56 13.14 9.57
CA LEU A 127 7.79 12.47 8.52
C LEU A 127 6.39 13.04 8.33
N MET A 128 5.79 13.68 9.34
CA MET A 128 4.49 14.34 9.21
C MET A 128 4.49 15.52 8.22
N ILE A 129 5.66 16.06 7.86
CA ILE A 129 5.79 17.02 6.74
C ILE A 129 5.24 16.41 5.44
N GLY A 130 5.52 15.12 5.20
CA GLY A 130 4.94 14.38 4.08
C GLY A 130 3.42 14.22 4.17
N LEU A 131 2.89 14.07 5.40
CA LEU A 131 1.44 13.96 5.63
C LEU A 131 0.72 15.29 5.31
N ILE A 132 1.36 16.43 5.55
CA ILE A 132 0.86 17.74 5.05
C ILE A 132 0.75 17.68 3.53
N GLY A 133 1.76 17.16 2.83
CA GLY A 133 1.72 16.99 1.38
C GLY A 133 0.55 16.11 0.94
N ASN A 134 0.25 15.03 1.67
CA ASN A 134 -0.89 14.16 1.39
C ASN A 134 -2.25 14.87 1.51
N CYS A 135 -2.39 15.85 2.39
CA CYS A 135 -3.62 16.67 2.46
C CYS A 135 -3.88 17.37 1.12
N PHE A 136 -2.84 17.78 0.43
CA PHE A 136 -2.88 18.51 -0.84
C PHE A 136 -2.75 17.63 -2.08
N GLN A 137 -2.58 16.33 -1.93
CA GLN A 137 -2.59 15.40 -3.06
C GLN A 137 -3.95 15.31 -3.71
N LEU A 138 -4.02 15.47 -5.03
CA LEU A 138 -5.25 15.54 -5.82
C LEU A 138 -5.42 14.35 -6.78
N ASN A 139 -4.87 13.19 -6.42
CA ASN A 139 -4.99 11.97 -7.25
C ASN A 139 -6.45 11.65 -7.58
N TRP A 140 -7.34 11.72 -6.60
CA TRP A 140 -8.77 11.50 -6.75
C TRP A 140 -9.41 12.46 -7.77
N LEU A 141 -8.99 13.72 -7.79
CA LEU A 141 -9.50 14.72 -8.70
C LEU A 141 -9.03 14.47 -10.12
N PHE A 142 -7.74 14.24 -10.32
CA PHE A 142 -7.17 13.95 -11.64
C PHE A 142 -7.72 12.64 -12.23
N GLN A 143 -7.99 11.63 -11.37
CA GLN A 143 -8.69 10.41 -11.76
C GLN A 143 -10.13 10.71 -12.20
N GLY A 144 -10.88 11.45 -11.39
CA GLY A 144 -12.25 11.85 -11.72
C GLY A 144 -12.35 12.67 -13.01
N LEU A 145 -11.39 13.55 -13.28
CA LEU A 145 -11.28 14.32 -14.50
C LEU A 145 -10.67 13.54 -15.69
N GLN A 146 -10.29 12.27 -15.46
CA GLN A 146 -9.59 11.42 -16.44
C GLN A 146 -8.33 12.08 -17.02
N GLN A 147 -7.53 12.69 -16.14
CA GLN A 147 -6.28 13.38 -16.45
C GLN A 147 -5.10 12.75 -15.68
N MET A 148 -4.96 11.43 -15.77
CA MET A 148 -4.04 10.63 -14.98
C MET A 148 -2.55 10.94 -15.26
N LYS A 149 -2.25 11.55 -16.42
CA LYS A 149 -0.90 12.04 -16.74
C LYS A 149 -0.34 12.98 -15.68
N PHE A 150 -1.19 13.83 -15.07
CA PHE A 150 -0.73 14.77 -14.04
C PHE A 150 -0.37 14.06 -12.75
N ILE A 151 -1.08 12.98 -12.38
CA ILE A 151 -0.72 12.13 -11.24
C ILE A 151 0.69 11.58 -11.45
N SER A 152 0.94 11.02 -12.64
CA SER A 152 2.22 10.37 -12.95
C SER A 152 3.37 11.38 -13.03
N ILE A 153 3.19 12.49 -13.73
CA ILE A 153 4.24 13.51 -13.90
C ILE A 153 4.62 14.11 -12.54
N VAL A 154 3.61 14.52 -11.74
CA VAL A 154 3.85 15.13 -10.42
C VAL A 154 4.52 14.12 -9.48
N SER A 155 4.06 12.87 -9.46
CA SER A 155 4.63 11.81 -8.61
C SER A 155 6.06 11.46 -9.00
N ILE A 156 6.34 11.29 -10.30
CA ILE A 156 7.68 10.96 -10.79
C ILE A 156 8.65 12.11 -10.48
N LEU A 157 8.26 13.35 -10.78
CA LEU A 157 9.12 14.52 -10.57
C LEU A 157 9.46 14.71 -9.09
N SER A 158 8.46 14.72 -8.20
CA SER A 158 8.67 14.91 -6.77
C SER A 158 9.54 13.80 -6.15
N ARG A 159 9.34 12.55 -6.57
CA ARG A 159 10.11 11.41 -6.07
C ARG A 159 11.54 11.41 -6.61
N THR A 160 11.76 11.77 -7.88
CA THR A 160 13.10 11.89 -8.45
C THR A 160 13.94 12.91 -7.70
N ILE A 161 13.37 14.10 -7.41
CA ILE A 161 14.06 15.16 -6.64
C ILE A 161 14.48 14.59 -5.27
N SER A 162 13.55 14.00 -4.53
CA SER A 162 13.84 13.42 -3.21
C SER A 162 14.95 12.36 -3.27
N VAL A 163 14.91 11.47 -4.25
CA VAL A 163 15.90 10.40 -4.40
C VAL A 163 17.29 10.95 -4.73
N ILE A 164 17.38 11.92 -5.62
CA ILE A 164 18.67 12.59 -5.93
C ILE A 164 19.25 13.23 -4.66
N LEU A 165 18.42 13.93 -3.89
CA LEU A 165 18.86 14.56 -2.63
C LEU A 165 19.30 13.52 -1.60
N ILE A 166 18.61 12.36 -1.50
CA ILE A 166 19.02 11.26 -0.61
C ILE A 166 20.41 10.76 -0.97
N PHE A 167 20.70 10.49 -2.25
CA PHE A 167 22.03 10.03 -2.67
C PHE A 167 23.14 11.08 -2.48
N LEU A 168 22.79 12.36 -2.55
CA LEU A 168 23.76 13.44 -2.37
C LEU A 168 24.11 13.70 -0.91
N PHE A 169 23.12 13.70 -0.03
CA PHE A 169 23.25 14.22 1.33
C PHE A 169 23.32 13.14 2.43
N ILE A 170 22.75 11.95 2.22
CA ILE A 170 22.79 10.89 3.24
C ILE A 170 24.07 10.10 3.10
N LYS A 171 24.98 10.21 4.06
CA LYS A 171 26.34 9.60 3.99
C LYS A 171 26.69 8.78 5.22
N LYS A 172 26.03 8.98 6.35
CA LYS A 172 26.35 8.40 7.66
C LYS A 172 25.10 8.09 8.46
N PRO A 173 25.17 7.22 9.49
CA PRO A 173 24.01 6.83 10.30
C PRO A 173 23.32 8.00 11.01
N GLU A 174 24.08 9.04 11.40
CA GLU A 174 23.57 10.22 12.07
C GLU A 174 22.65 11.07 11.18
N ASP A 175 22.66 10.86 9.85
CA ASP A 175 21.80 11.56 8.89
C ASP A 175 20.34 11.07 8.90
N LEU A 176 19.93 10.26 9.90
CA LEU A 176 18.59 9.71 10.02
C LEU A 176 17.48 10.77 9.89
N TYR A 177 17.57 11.86 10.64
CA TYR A 177 16.55 12.92 10.60
C TYR A 177 16.50 13.62 9.25
N LEU A 178 17.67 13.84 8.62
CA LEU A 178 17.76 14.37 7.28
C LEU A 178 17.15 13.41 6.26
N TYR A 179 17.38 12.10 6.42
CA TYR A 179 16.73 11.09 5.60
C TYR A 179 15.21 11.12 5.74
N CYS A 180 14.67 11.18 6.96
CA CYS A 180 13.23 11.32 7.20
C CYS A 180 12.66 12.58 6.50
N PHE A 181 13.38 13.71 6.58
CA PHE A 181 12.99 14.96 5.94
C PHE A 181 12.99 14.85 4.42
N LEU A 182 14.07 14.32 3.83
CA LEU A 182 14.18 14.14 2.37
C LEU A 182 13.17 13.12 1.83
N TYR A 183 12.90 12.07 2.58
CA TYR A 183 11.87 11.09 2.23
C TYR A 183 10.47 11.73 2.21
N SER A 184 10.13 12.48 3.25
CA SER A 184 8.83 13.15 3.37
C SER A 184 8.67 14.32 2.40
N SER A 185 9.78 14.97 1.99
CA SER A 185 9.77 16.06 1.03
C SER A 185 9.17 15.64 -0.33
N SER A 186 9.33 14.38 -0.73
CA SER A 186 8.71 13.84 -1.95
C SER A 186 7.19 14.01 -1.95
N GLN A 187 6.54 13.69 -0.84
CA GLN A 187 5.07 13.81 -0.72
C GLN A 187 4.65 15.28 -0.58
N PHE A 188 5.44 16.07 0.14
CA PHE A 188 5.21 17.51 0.29
C PHE A 188 5.29 18.24 -1.05
N ILE A 189 6.34 18.02 -1.84
CA ILE A 189 6.50 18.55 -3.19
C ILE A 189 5.36 18.07 -4.10
N ASN A 190 4.97 16.80 -4.00
CA ASN A 190 3.83 16.26 -4.76
C ASN A 190 2.53 17.04 -4.47
N GLY A 191 2.22 17.32 -3.20
CA GLY A 191 1.06 18.11 -2.81
C GLY A 191 1.08 19.53 -3.40
N ILE A 192 2.22 20.23 -3.29
CA ILE A 192 2.40 21.58 -3.85
C ILE A 192 2.20 21.58 -5.36
N LEU A 193 2.86 20.67 -6.08
CA LEU A 193 2.75 20.56 -7.54
C LEU A 193 1.32 20.19 -7.96
N ALA A 194 0.63 19.32 -7.22
CA ALA A 194 -0.77 18.96 -7.50
C ALA A 194 -1.69 20.17 -7.39
N ILE A 195 -1.55 20.99 -6.35
CA ILE A 195 -2.31 22.25 -6.19
C ILE A 195 -1.97 23.24 -7.31
N ALA A 196 -0.69 23.43 -7.64
CA ALA A 196 -0.26 24.32 -8.73
C ALA A 196 -0.91 23.91 -10.06
N VAL A 197 -0.82 22.63 -10.43
CA VAL A 197 -1.47 22.07 -11.63
C VAL A 197 -2.98 22.28 -11.60
N SER A 198 -3.62 22.07 -10.46
CA SER A 198 -5.07 22.20 -10.31
C SER A 198 -5.54 23.65 -10.51
N LYS A 199 -4.81 24.63 -10.03
CA LYS A 199 -5.09 26.06 -10.25
C LYS A 199 -4.86 26.46 -11.70
N ILE A 200 -3.72 26.11 -12.30
CA ILE A 200 -3.33 26.53 -13.65
C ILE A 200 -4.18 25.85 -14.72
N LYS A 201 -4.42 24.54 -14.62
CA LYS A 201 -5.06 23.76 -15.69
C LYS A 201 -6.57 23.61 -15.53
N PHE A 202 -7.09 23.64 -14.30
CA PHE A 202 -8.49 23.38 -14.02
C PHE A 202 -9.20 24.56 -13.35
N SER A 203 -8.49 25.68 -13.10
CA SER A 203 -9.05 26.91 -12.51
C SER A 203 -9.83 26.66 -11.22
N LEU A 204 -9.37 25.69 -10.38
CA LEU A 204 -10.04 25.34 -9.14
C LEU A 204 -9.89 26.47 -8.12
N LYS A 205 -10.99 26.69 -7.39
CA LYS A 205 -11.09 27.75 -6.37
C LYS A 205 -11.64 27.16 -5.08
N ILE A 206 -11.15 27.67 -3.97
CA ILE A 206 -11.75 27.42 -2.64
C ILE A 206 -13.05 28.22 -2.59
N VAL A 207 -14.13 27.55 -2.18
CA VAL A 207 -15.47 28.15 -2.07
C VAL A 207 -15.99 28.01 -0.65
N LYS A 208 -16.97 28.83 -0.29
CA LYS A 208 -17.65 28.71 1.02
C LYS A 208 -18.38 27.37 1.11
N ILE A 209 -18.20 26.68 2.22
CA ILE A 209 -18.82 25.41 2.57
C ILE A 209 -19.38 25.47 3.98
N THR A 210 -20.30 24.58 4.30
CA THR A 210 -20.85 24.40 5.63
C THR A 210 -20.19 23.22 6.35
N ILE A 211 -20.33 23.17 7.67
CA ILE A 211 -19.87 22.04 8.47
C ILE A 211 -20.61 20.77 8.06
N ASP A 212 -21.88 20.88 7.69
CA ASP A 212 -22.66 19.73 7.24
C ASP A 212 -22.17 19.17 5.90
N ASP A 213 -21.64 20.01 5.00
CA ASP A 213 -21.00 19.56 3.78
C ASP A 213 -19.78 18.64 4.11
N VAL A 214 -18.96 19.03 5.08
CA VAL A 214 -17.80 18.24 5.54
C VAL A 214 -18.26 16.94 6.21
N LYS A 215 -19.27 17.00 7.10
CA LYS A 215 -19.80 15.79 7.74
C LYS A 215 -20.35 14.79 6.72
N ASN A 216 -21.05 15.28 5.70
CA ASN A 216 -21.59 14.43 4.65
C ASN A 216 -20.48 13.75 3.83
N GLU A 217 -19.38 14.47 3.50
CA GLU A 217 -18.22 13.87 2.85
C GLU A 217 -17.57 12.76 3.70
N LEU A 218 -17.40 12.98 4.99
CA LEU A 218 -16.88 11.98 5.92
C LEU A 218 -17.83 10.76 6.02
N LYS A 219 -19.14 10.99 6.14
CA LYS A 219 -20.13 9.90 6.21
C LYS A 219 -20.10 9.01 4.97
N GLU A 220 -19.99 9.60 3.79
CA GLU A 220 -19.92 8.84 2.53
C GLU A 220 -18.58 8.08 2.36
N GLY A 221 -17.49 8.62 2.89
CA GLY A 221 -16.17 7.97 2.88
C GLY A 221 -16.00 6.83 3.88
N TRP A 222 -16.87 6.71 4.89
CA TRP A 222 -16.71 5.83 6.05
C TRP A 222 -16.44 4.37 5.69
N TYR A 223 -17.25 3.77 4.81
CA TYR A 223 -17.08 2.36 4.44
C TYR A 223 -15.77 2.10 3.68
N VAL A 224 -15.36 3.05 2.84
CA VAL A 224 -14.07 2.94 2.13
C VAL A 224 -12.93 3.09 3.12
N PHE A 225 -13.02 4.04 4.05
CA PHE A 225 -12.04 4.24 5.11
C PHE A 225 -11.85 2.99 5.96
N THR A 226 -12.92 2.38 6.46
CA THR A 226 -12.83 1.17 7.29
C THR A 226 -12.19 0.00 6.53
N THR A 227 -12.50 -0.15 5.25
CA THR A 227 -11.88 -1.17 4.39
C THR A 227 -10.38 -0.91 4.19
N GLN A 228 -9.99 0.34 3.93
CA GLN A 228 -8.57 0.71 3.77
C GLN A 228 -7.80 0.56 5.08
N LEU A 229 -8.42 0.92 6.22
CA LEU A 229 -7.81 0.74 7.53
C LEU A 229 -7.59 -0.74 7.84
N SER A 230 -8.58 -1.59 7.60
CA SER A 230 -8.45 -3.05 7.78
C SER A 230 -7.32 -3.62 6.91
N SER A 231 -7.23 -3.21 5.65
CA SER A 231 -6.17 -3.64 4.74
C SER A 231 -4.78 -3.14 5.22
N LYS A 232 -4.72 -1.91 5.76
CA LYS A 232 -3.47 -1.37 6.32
C LYS A 232 -3.04 -2.13 7.56
N VAL A 233 -3.97 -2.45 8.46
CA VAL A 233 -3.70 -3.27 9.65
C VAL A 233 -3.17 -4.64 9.22
N PHE A 234 -3.84 -5.30 8.28
CA PHE A 234 -3.41 -6.60 7.76
C PHE A 234 -1.96 -6.60 7.26
N GLY A 235 -1.56 -5.57 6.50
CA GLY A 235 -0.22 -5.49 5.91
C GLY A 235 0.87 -4.90 6.80
N ALA A 236 0.50 -4.21 7.91
CA ALA A 236 1.45 -3.40 8.67
C ALA A 236 1.60 -3.82 10.15
N ILE A 237 0.70 -4.68 10.65
CA ILE A 237 0.64 -5.03 12.07
C ILE A 237 1.91 -5.72 12.56
N GLY A 238 2.60 -6.48 11.71
CA GLY A 238 3.86 -7.13 12.03
C GLY A 238 4.95 -6.14 12.46
N ILE A 239 5.15 -5.06 11.70
CA ILE A 239 6.11 -4.00 12.07
C ILE A 239 5.65 -3.27 13.34
N THR A 240 4.35 -3.09 13.53
CA THR A 240 3.80 -2.46 14.74
C THR A 240 4.16 -3.27 15.99
N PHE A 241 3.84 -4.56 16.02
CA PHE A 241 4.18 -5.41 17.18
C PHE A 241 5.68 -5.63 17.32
N LEU A 242 6.41 -5.75 16.21
CA LEU A 242 7.86 -5.88 16.28
C LEU A 242 8.51 -4.62 16.90
N GLY A 243 8.02 -3.43 16.55
CA GLY A 243 8.45 -2.16 17.16
C GLY A 243 8.09 -2.02 18.64
N MET A 244 7.07 -2.78 19.14
CA MET A 244 6.71 -2.80 20.56
C MET A 244 7.57 -3.79 21.36
N PHE A 245 7.91 -4.92 20.78
CA PHE A 245 8.47 -6.08 21.53
C PHE A 245 9.93 -6.42 21.20
N ALA A 246 10.50 -5.89 20.12
CA ALA A 246 11.83 -6.23 19.67
C ALA A 246 12.75 -5.00 19.60
N SER A 247 14.03 -5.21 19.32
CA SER A 247 15.00 -4.14 19.13
C SER A 247 14.77 -3.40 17.80
N THR A 248 15.19 -2.14 17.73
CA THR A 248 15.13 -1.35 16.50
C THR A 248 15.91 -2.00 15.35
N SER A 249 17.04 -2.66 15.67
CA SER A 249 17.81 -3.41 14.68
C SER A 249 17.00 -4.55 14.06
N GLU A 250 16.29 -5.36 14.87
CA GLU A 250 15.44 -6.43 14.36
C GLU A 250 14.30 -5.89 13.48
N VAL A 251 13.70 -4.76 13.87
CA VAL A 251 12.70 -4.08 13.03
C VAL A 251 13.30 -3.65 11.69
N GLY A 252 14.51 -3.09 11.70
CA GLY A 252 15.21 -2.67 10.49
C GLY A 252 15.50 -3.84 9.56
N ILE A 253 16.05 -4.92 10.11
CA ILE A 253 16.37 -6.14 9.36
C ILE A 253 15.11 -6.76 8.76
N TYR A 254 14.07 -6.95 9.58
CA TYR A 254 12.78 -7.47 9.09
C TYR A 254 12.18 -6.56 8.00
N SER A 255 12.17 -5.26 8.22
CA SER A 255 11.60 -4.30 7.27
C SER A 255 12.35 -4.29 5.93
N ALA A 256 13.66 -4.46 5.94
CA ALA A 256 14.46 -4.57 4.72
C ALA A 256 14.19 -5.88 3.98
N ILE A 257 14.31 -7.03 4.68
CA ILE A 257 14.12 -8.35 4.07
C ILE A 257 12.70 -8.51 3.52
N ASN A 258 11.68 -8.07 4.27
CA ASN A 258 10.28 -8.16 3.86
C ASN A 258 9.94 -7.31 2.60
N LYS A 259 10.79 -6.37 2.21
CA LYS A 259 10.60 -5.63 0.94
C LYS A 259 10.75 -6.53 -0.28
N ILE A 260 11.60 -7.54 -0.24
CA ILE A 260 11.86 -8.43 -1.39
C ILE A 260 10.56 -9.17 -1.79
N PRO A 261 9.92 -9.98 -0.92
CA PRO A 261 8.68 -10.67 -1.30
C PRO A 261 7.53 -9.71 -1.63
N ASN A 262 7.45 -8.55 -0.94
CA ASN A 262 6.45 -7.54 -1.27
C ASN A 262 6.61 -6.97 -2.69
N MET A 263 7.84 -6.74 -3.18
CA MET A 263 8.08 -6.31 -4.55
C MET A 263 7.57 -7.36 -5.57
N ILE A 264 7.71 -8.64 -5.27
CA ILE A 264 7.23 -9.73 -6.13
C ILE A 264 5.68 -9.76 -6.13
N ILE A 265 5.03 -9.56 -4.97
CA ILE A 265 3.56 -9.43 -4.90
C ILE A 265 3.08 -8.20 -5.69
N PHE A 266 3.79 -7.08 -5.66
CA PHE A 266 3.45 -5.94 -6.51
C PHE A 266 3.55 -6.26 -8.00
N ALA A 267 4.53 -7.06 -8.44
CA ALA A 267 4.62 -7.53 -9.81
C ALA A 267 3.52 -8.53 -10.18
N TRP A 268 3.01 -9.32 -9.23
CA TRP A 268 1.87 -10.22 -9.40
C TRP A 268 0.54 -9.49 -9.60
N THR A 269 0.35 -8.33 -8.96
CA THR A 269 -0.93 -7.59 -8.96
C THR A 269 -1.49 -7.31 -10.36
N PRO A 270 -0.74 -6.81 -11.36
CA PRO A 270 -1.23 -6.63 -12.73
C PRO A 270 -1.69 -7.93 -13.40
N ILE A 271 -1.01 -9.04 -13.13
CA ILE A 271 -1.37 -10.36 -13.66
C ILE A 271 -2.75 -10.75 -13.10
N SER A 272 -2.94 -10.65 -11.79
CA SER A 272 -4.21 -10.91 -11.13
C SER A 272 -5.35 -10.03 -11.69
N GLN A 273 -5.08 -8.74 -11.93
CA GLN A 273 -6.04 -7.80 -12.48
C GLN A 273 -6.47 -8.13 -13.93
N VAL A 274 -5.58 -8.71 -14.74
CA VAL A 274 -5.90 -9.16 -16.10
C VAL A 274 -6.69 -10.46 -16.07
N LEU A 275 -6.36 -11.37 -15.16
CA LEU A 275 -7.06 -12.66 -15.03
C LEU A 275 -8.50 -12.49 -14.51
N TYR A 276 -8.74 -11.55 -13.60
CA TYR A 276 -10.04 -11.37 -12.92
C TYR A 276 -11.23 -11.18 -13.88
N PRO A 277 -11.22 -10.26 -14.87
CA PRO A 277 -12.35 -10.12 -15.80
C PRO A 277 -12.53 -11.36 -16.70
N ILE A 278 -11.46 -12.10 -17.00
CA ILE A 278 -11.54 -13.32 -17.80
C ILE A 278 -12.20 -14.43 -16.98
N SER A 279 -11.77 -14.65 -15.74
CA SER A 279 -12.38 -15.63 -14.84
C SER A 279 -13.84 -15.32 -14.57
N SER A 280 -14.17 -14.05 -14.25
CA SER A 280 -15.56 -13.60 -14.02
C SER A 280 -16.45 -13.79 -15.24
N LYS A 281 -15.96 -13.52 -16.46
CA LYS A 281 -16.71 -13.77 -17.69
C LYS A 281 -17.02 -15.26 -17.88
N LYS A 282 -15.99 -16.13 -17.68
CA LYS A 282 -16.16 -17.59 -17.79
C LYS A 282 -17.06 -18.16 -16.71
N MET A 283 -17.03 -17.61 -15.48
CA MET A 283 -17.96 -17.98 -14.39
C MET A 283 -19.43 -17.65 -14.73
N LYS A 284 -19.67 -16.54 -15.49
CA LYS A 284 -21.02 -16.19 -15.97
C LYS A 284 -21.50 -17.13 -17.08
N GLU A 285 -20.62 -17.68 -17.90
CA GLU A 285 -20.97 -18.67 -18.93
C GLU A 285 -21.36 -20.01 -18.28
N SER A 286 -20.52 -20.51 -17.38
CA SER A 286 -20.76 -21.67 -16.51
C SER A 286 -19.78 -21.65 -15.34
N TYR A 287 -20.26 -21.96 -14.15
CA TYR A 287 -19.40 -22.07 -12.96
C TYR A 287 -18.27 -23.10 -13.18
N GLU A 288 -18.58 -24.24 -13.81
CA GLU A 288 -17.59 -25.28 -14.10
C GLU A 288 -16.50 -24.81 -15.07
N ILE A 289 -16.88 -24.11 -16.15
CA ILE A 289 -15.92 -23.55 -17.13
C ILE A 289 -15.02 -22.49 -16.45
N GLY A 290 -15.61 -21.68 -15.58
CA GLY A 290 -14.87 -20.66 -14.84
C GLY A 290 -13.87 -21.27 -13.85
N ILE A 291 -14.31 -22.24 -13.04
CA ILE A 291 -13.45 -22.94 -12.08
C ILE A 291 -12.35 -23.73 -12.77
N ASP A 292 -12.64 -24.39 -13.91
CA ASP A 292 -11.62 -25.09 -14.70
C ASP A 292 -10.54 -24.12 -15.20
N PHE A 293 -10.96 -22.96 -15.71
CA PHE A 293 -10.01 -21.90 -16.10
C PHE A 293 -9.14 -21.44 -14.92
N VAL A 294 -9.75 -21.15 -13.76
CA VAL A 294 -9.00 -20.74 -12.56
C VAL A 294 -8.00 -21.80 -12.14
N LYS A 295 -8.41 -23.08 -12.12
CA LYS A 295 -7.50 -24.21 -11.82
C LYS A 295 -6.35 -24.31 -12.79
N LYS A 296 -6.60 -24.16 -14.09
CA LYS A 296 -5.53 -24.18 -15.11
C LYS A 296 -4.50 -23.09 -14.89
N MET A 297 -4.97 -21.87 -14.57
CA MET A 297 -4.07 -20.75 -14.25
C MET A 297 -3.33 -20.98 -12.92
N GLN A 298 -4.00 -21.51 -11.91
CA GLN A 298 -3.39 -21.88 -10.63
C GLN A 298 -2.29 -22.94 -10.81
N ILE A 299 -2.55 -24.01 -11.54
CA ILE A 299 -1.57 -25.08 -11.86
C ILE A 299 -0.38 -24.53 -12.66
N PHE A 300 -0.56 -23.48 -13.44
CA PHE A 300 0.53 -22.83 -14.17
C PHE A 300 1.35 -21.91 -13.28
N PHE A 301 0.71 -20.95 -12.55
CA PHE A 301 1.44 -19.90 -11.83
C PHE A 301 1.95 -20.33 -10.46
N VAL A 302 1.24 -21.18 -9.71
CA VAL A 302 1.66 -21.56 -8.35
C VAL A 302 2.94 -22.37 -8.35
N PRO A 303 3.16 -23.36 -9.25
CA PRO A 303 4.47 -24.02 -9.36
C PRO A 303 5.60 -23.06 -9.73
N ILE A 304 5.38 -22.10 -10.62
CA ILE A 304 6.38 -21.08 -10.96
C ILE A 304 6.76 -20.28 -9.71
N ALA A 305 5.77 -19.83 -8.93
CA ALA A 305 6.00 -19.14 -7.67
C ALA A 305 6.73 -20.02 -6.66
N PHE A 306 6.37 -21.31 -6.56
CA PHE A 306 7.00 -22.28 -5.66
C PHE A 306 8.47 -22.52 -5.99
N PHE A 307 8.79 -22.83 -7.25
CA PHE A 307 10.18 -22.99 -7.68
C PHE A 307 10.97 -21.70 -7.59
N GLY A 308 10.34 -20.55 -7.91
CA GLY A 308 10.92 -19.24 -7.69
C GLY A 308 11.25 -18.98 -6.21
N ALA A 309 10.34 -19.32 -5.30
CA ALA A 309 10.56 -19.18 -3.85
C ALA A 309 11.69 -20.09 -3.33
N ILE A 310 11.79 -21.32 -3.84
CA ILE A 310 12.91 -22.23 -3.53
C ILE A 310 14.24 -21.62 -4.02
N LEU A 311 14.28 -21.14 -5.25
CA LEU A 311 15.47 -20.52 -5.83
C LEU A 311 15.89 -19.27 -5.02
N LEU A 312 14.95 -18.39 -4.71
CA LEU A 312 15.20 -17.22 -3.88
C LEU A 312 15.65 -17.59 -2.47
N SER A 313 15.09 -18.65 -1.88
CA SER A 313 15.49 -19.15 -0.56
C SER A 313 16.91 -19.71 -0.59
N PHE A 314 17.28 -20.43 -1.63
CA PHE A 314 18.63 -20.97 -1.81
C PHE A 314 19.67 -19.85 -1.95
N PHE A 315 19.35 -18.81 -2.72
CA PHE A 315 20.22 -17.66 -2.93
C PHE A 315 20.00 -16.52 -1.91
N SER A 316 19.17 -16.71 -0.88
CA SER A 316 18.78 -15.66 0.06
C SER A 316 19.96 -14.98 0.74
N LYS A 317 20.99 -15.73 1.10
CA LYS A 317 22.22 -15.17 1.68
C LYS A 317 22.89 -14.17 0.75
N TYR A 318 23.11 -14.53 -0.52
CA TYR A 318 23.75 -13.68 -1.53
C TYR A 318 22.87 -12.48 -1.88
N ILE A 319 21.56 -12.70 -2.00
CA ILE A 319 20.60 -11.62 -2.31
C ILE A 319 20.61 -10.57 -1.20
N ILE A 320 20.60 -11.00 0.07
CA ILE A 320 20.59 -10.09 1.22
C ILE A 320 21.91 -9.35 1.34
N GLU A 321 23.04 -10.03 1.13
CA GLU A 321 24.37 -9.42 1.15
C GLU A 321 24.51 -8.32 0.09
N ILE A 322 24.12 -8.64 -1.15
CA ILE A 322 24.14 -7.68 -2.27
C ILE A 322 23.14 -6.53 -2.04
N ALA A 323 21.94 -6.85 -1.56
CA ALA A 323 20.90 -5.84 -1.39
C ALA A 323 21.14 -4.95 -0.16
N PHE A 324 21.53 -5.50 0.99
CA PHE A 324 21.51 -4.77 2.27
C PHE A 324 22.86 -4.70 2.98
N GLY A 325 23.83 -5.56 2.61
CA GLY A 325 25.16 -5.60 3.21
C GLY A 325 25.32 -6.66 4.31
N GLU A 326 26.56 -6.79 4.80
CA GLU A 326 26.99 -7.87 5.72
C GLU A 326 26.19 -7.93 7.02
N GLU A 327 25.81 -6.79 7.59
CA GLU A 327 25.04 -6.72 8.84
C GLU A 327 23.72 -7.52 8.76
N TYR A 328 23.10 -7.56 7.59
CA TYR A 328 21.82 -8.23 7.34
C TYR A 328 21.97 -9.73 7.04
N VAL A 329 23.16 -10.15 6.60
CA VAL A 329 23.43 -11.54 6.17
C VAL A 329 23.19 -12.54 7.28
N LYS A 330 23.51 -12.20 8.53
CA LYS A 330 23.26 -13.05 9.71
C LYS A 330 21.80 -13.54 9.80
N TYR A 331 20.85 -12.78 9.24
CA TYR A 331 19.42 -13.04 9.31
C TYR A 331 18.81 -13.51 7.97
N PHE A 332 19.64 -14.02 7.04
CA PHE A 332 19.19 -14.45 5.72
C PHE A 332 18.04 -15.47 5.78
N TYR A 333 18.02 -16.33 6.80
CA TYR A 333 16.99 -17.34 7.00
C TYR A 333 15.59 -16.77 7.27
N TRP A 334 15.48 -15.47 7.66
CA TRP A 334 14.19 -14.77 7.79
C TRP A 334 13.46 -14.62 6.45
N ALA A 335 14.18 -14.61 5.34
CA ALA A 335 13.60 -14.54 4.01
C ALA A 335 12.85 -15.83 3.62
N ILE A 336 13.24 -16.98 4.16
CA ILE A 336 12.69 -18.29 3.78
C ILE A 336 11.17 -18.38 4.07
N PRO A 337 10.67 -18.14 5.30
CA PRO A 337 9.23 -18.15 5.56
C PRO A 337 8.48 -17.04 4.82
N LEU A 338 9.12 -15.90 4.54
CA LEU A 338 8.53 -14.82 3.76
C LEU A 338 8.39 -15.17 2.28
N PHE A 339 9.33 -15.95 1.69
CA PHE A 339 9.16 -16.49 0.34
C PHE A 339 8.11 -17.60 0.29
N ALA A 340 8.00 -18.44 1.33
CA ALA A 340 6.91 -19.40 1.44
C ALA A 340 5.55 -18.69 1.55
N TRP A 341 5.45 -17.60 2.33
CA TRP A 341 4.26 -16.74 2.38
C TRP A 341 3.84 -16.25 1.00
N LEU A 342 4.79 -15.82 0.17
CA LEU A 342 4.52 -15.36 -1.20
C LEU A 342 3.77 -16.41 -2.02
N VAL A 343 4.18 -17.68 -1.94
CA VAL A 343 3.55 -18.79 -2.69
C VAL A 343 2.12 -19.00 -2.22
N VAL A 344 1.90 -19.03 -0.90
CA VAL A 344 0.56 -19.23 -0.31
C VAL A 344 -0.35 -18.05 -0.66
N SER A 345 0.18 -16.82 -0.64
CA SER A 345 -0.58 -15.62 -0.99
C SER A 345 -1.00 -15.60 -2.47
N ILE A 346 -0.13 -16.00 -3.40
CA ILE A 346 -0.49 -16.17 -4.82
C ILE A 346 -1.53 -17.27 -4.99
N ASN A 347 -1.42 -18.39 -4.26
CA ASN A 347 -2.42 -19.44 -4.29
C ASN A 347 -3.79 -18.97 -3.77
N ASN A 348 -3.81 -18.24 -2.66
CA ASN A 348 -5.03 -17.68 -2.09
C ASN A 348 -5.69 -16.63 -2.98
N ASN A 349 -4.91 -15.92 -3.80
CA ASN A 349 -5.44 -15.01 -4.80
C ASN A 349 -6.32 -15.76 -5.82
N PHE A 350 -5.95 -16.98 -6.23
CA PHE A 350 -6.78 -17.80 -7.09
C PHE A 350 -8.07 -18.22 -6.42
N TRP A 351 -8.03 -18.66 -5.17
CA TRP A 351 -9.22 -19.07 -4.45
C TRP A 351 -10.14 -17.91 -4.08
N GLY A 352 -9.57 -16.81 -3.58
CA GLY A 352 -10.32 -15.64 -3.13
C GLY A 352 -10.79 -14.77 -4.30
N ILE A 353 -9.84 -14.18 -5.02
CA ILE A 353 -10.15 -13.15 -6.02
C ILE A 353 -10.66 -13.79 -7.31
N GLN A 354 -9.95 -14.79 -7.85
CA GLN A 354 -10.31 -15.34 -9.15
C GLN A 354 -11.53 -16.26 -9.07
N ALA A 355 -11.68 -17.05 -8.00
CA ALA A 355 -12.82 -17.97 -7.83
C ALA A 355 -14.00 -17.35 -7.12
N LEU A 356 -13.89 -17.00 -5.80
CA LEU A 356 -15.03 -16.49 -5.02
C LEU A 356 -15.55 -15.15 -5.54
N LEU A 357 -14.71 -14.12 -5.66
CA LEU A 357 -15.14 -12.83 -6.19
C LEU A 357 -15.50 -12.95 -7.68
N GLY A 358 -14.74 -13.75 -8.45
CA GLY A 358 -15.02 -13.98 -9.87
C GLY A 358 -16.38 -14.60 -10.14
N SER A 359 -16.91 -15.41 -9.22
CA SER A 359 -18.25 -16.03 -9.29
C SER A 359 -19.35 -15.23 -8.60
N GLY A 360 -19.04 -14.05 -8.01
CA GLY A 360 -20.02 -13.16 -7.36
C GLY A 360 -20.32 -13.49 -5.91
N HIS A 361 -19.49 -14.33 -5.24
CA HIS A 361 -19.61 -14.67 -3.82
C HIS A 361 -18.81 -13.67 -2.95
N ASP A 362 -19.13 -12.37 -3.10
CA ASP A 362 -18.44 -11.26 -2.43
C ASP A 362 -18.56 -11.35 -0.90
N LYS A 363 -19.71 -11.80 -0.40
CA LYS A 363 -20.00 -11.92 1.03
C LYS A 363 -19.14 -13.00 1.69
N GLU A 364 -19.03 -14.16 1.07
CA GLU A 364 -18.24 -15.29 1.52
C GLU A 364 -16.75 -14.94 1.52
N TYR A 365 -16.26 -14.32 0.46
CA TYR A 365 -14.91 -13.80 0.38
C TYR A 365 -14.62 -12.78 1.50
N SER A 366 -15.51 -11.79 1.66
CA SER A 366 -15.35 -10.76 2.71
C SER A 366 -15.28 -11.38 4.11
N LYS A 367 -16.13 -12.38 4.40
CA LYS A 367 -16.10 -13.11 5.67
C LYS A 367 -14.76 -13.82 5.89
N CYS A 368 -14.29 -14.57 4.89
CA CYS A 368 -12.97 -15.23 4.98
C CYS A 368 -11.84 -14.22 5.19
N PHE A 369 -11.85 -13.10 4.47
CA PHE A 369 -10.85 -12.06 4.60
C PHE A 369 -10.84 -11.42 5.99
N GLN A 370 -12.02 -11.14 6.59
CA GLN A 370 -12.11 -10.60 7.95
C GLN A 370 -11.55 -11.58 8.98
N ILE A 371 -11.85 -12.88 8.84
CA ILE A 371 -11.23 -13.93 9.68
C ILE A 371 -9.71 -13.89 9.50
N GLY A 372 -9.23 -13.79 8.27
CA GLY A 372 -7.81 -13.65 7.95
C GLY A 372 -7.16 -12.47 8.67
N VAL A 373 -7.82 -11.30 8.71
CA VAL A 373 -7.31 -10.12 9.43
C VAL A 373 -7.16 -10.40 10.94
N VAL A 374 -8.18 -10.99 11.56
CA VAL A 374 -8.13 -11.37 12.99
C VAL A 374 -7.00 -12.38 13.25
N CYS A 375 -6.91 -13.42 12.42
CA CYS A 375 -5.83 -14.41 12.53
C CYS A 375 -4.44 -13.77 12.38
N THR A 376 -4.30 -12.80 11.47
CA THR A 376 -3.04 -12.05 11.30
C THR A 376 -2.71 -11.24 12.54
N MET A 377 -3.67 -10.57 13.15
CA MET A 377 -3.44 -9.83 14.39
C MET A 377 -2.99 -10.76 15.53
N VAL A 378 -3.70 -11.86 15.73
CA VAL A 378 -3.41 -12.82 16.80
C VAL A 378 -2.06 -13.51 16.58
N SER A 379 -1.80 -14.03 15.37
CA SER A 379 -0.56 -14.73 15.07
C SER A 379 0.66 -13.80 15.16
N ASN A 380 0.57 -12.56 14.67
CA ASN A 380 1.64 -11.59 14.83
C ASN A 380 1.87 -11.24 16.30
N PHE A 381 0.80 -10.97 17.08
CA PHE A 381 0.94 -10.66 18.48
C PHE A 381 1.65 -11.81 19.23
N VAL A 382 1.14 -13.03 19.12
CA VAL A 382 1.67 -14.19 19.84
C VAL A 382 3.09 -14.54 19.41
N LEU A 383 3.32 -14.68 18.09
CA LEU A 383 4.63 -15.10 17.59
C LEU A 383 5.70 -14.04 17.80
N ILE A 384 5.38 -12.76 17.65
CA ILE A 384 6.34 -11.68 17.87
C ILE A 384 6.63 -11.50 19.37
N TYR A 385 5.63 -11.62 20.22
CA TYR A 385 5.84 -11.54 21.67
C TYR A 385 6.88 -12.56 22.15
N PHE A 386 6.75 -13.83 21.73
CA PHE A 386 7.63 -14.90 22.17
C PHE A 386 8.93 -15.02 21.35
N PHE A 387 8.88 -14.79 20.03
CA PHE A 387 9.98 -15.11 19.11
C PHE A 387 10.56 -13.88 18.40
N LYS A 388 10.11 -12.65 18.73
CA LYS A 388 10.62 -11.39 18.18
C LYS A 388 10.68 -11.42 16.64
N GLY A 389 11.85 -11.10 16.04
CA GLY A 389 12.04 -11.08 14.59
C GLY A 389 11.74 -12.41 13.88
N ASN A 390 12.08 -13.55 14.50
CA ASN A 390 11.72 -14.87 13.97
C ASN A 390 10.18 -15.01 13.87
N GLY A 391 9.47 -14.58 14.90
CA GLY A 391 8.02 -14.58 14.93
C GLY A 391 7.40 -13.71 13.83
N ALA A 392 7.97 -12.52 13.59
CA ALA A 392 7.52 -11.61 12.54
C ALA A 392 7.64 -12.19 11.13
N CYS A 393 8.63 -13.05 10.90
CA CYS A 393 8.82 -13.71 9.60
C CYS A 393 7.86 -14.88 9.38
N ILE A 394 7.47 -15.59 10.44
CA ILE A 394 6.59 -16.77 10.39
C ILE A 394 5.11 -16.37 10.41
N ALA A 395 4.75 -15.32 11.14
CA ALA A 395 3.36 -14.92 11.35
C ALA A 395 2.57 -14.66 10.05
N PRO A 396 3.11 -13.96 9.02
CA PRO A 396 2.43 -13.79 7.75
C PRO A 396 2.13 -15.11 7.05
N LEU A 397 3.08 -16.05 7.05
CA LEU A 397 2.90 -17.38 6.45
C LEU A 397 1.78 -18.15 7.13
N LEU A 398 1.79 -18.20 8.47
CA LEU A 398 0.77 -18.89 9.25
C LEU A 398 -0.63 -18.30 8.99
N SER A 399 -0.73 -16.97 9.01
CA SER A 399 -1.99 -16.26 8.75
C SER A 399 -2.54 -16.55 7.37
N GLU A 400 -1.67 -16.57 6.36
CA GLU A 400 -2.04 -16.82 4.98
C GLU A 400 -2.47 -18.29 4.76
N ILE A 401 -1.84 -19.25 5.45
CA ILE A 401 -2.25 -20.65 5.44
C ILE A 401 -3.66 -20.79 6.04
N ILE A 402 -3.90 -20.15 7.20
CA ILE A 402 -5.22 -20.18 7.84
C ILE A 402 -6.29 -19.58 6.92
N LEU A 403 -6.02 -18.41 6.33
CA LEU A 403 -6.90 -17.77 5.35
C LEU A 403 -7.19 -18.74 4.18
N GLY A 404 -6.18 -19.40 3.66
CA GLY A 404 -6.30 -20.39 2.57
C GLY A 404 -7.22 -21.53 2.92
N VAL A 405 -7.14 -22.06 4.15
CA VAL A 405 -8.05 -23.12 4.61
C VAL A 405 -9.51 -22.66 4.61
N PHE A 406 -9.79 -21.43 5.05
CA PHE A 406 -11.15 -20.89 5.02
C PHE A 406 -11.64 -20.66 3.59
N LEU A 407 -10.83 -20.07 2.71
CA LEU A 407 -11.17 -19.87 1.31
C LEU A 407 -11.48 -21.22 0.61
N TYR A 408 -10.64 -22.21 0.84
CA TYR A 408 -10.83 -23.55 0.26
C TYR A 408 -12.12 -24.23 0.77
N LYS A 409 -12.42 -24.12 2.08
CA LYS A 409 -13.67 -24.66 2.65
C LYS A 409 -14.90 -24.02 2.01
N GLU A 410 -14.92 -22.69 1.84
CA GLU A 410 -16.06 -22.01 1.21
C GLU A 410 -16.21 -22.42 -0.27
N LEU A 411 -15.12 -22.51 -1.02
CA LEU A 411 -15.16 -23.01 -2.41
C LEU A 411 -15.68 -24.43 -2.51
N ARG A 412 -15.34 -25.30 -1.56
CA ARG A 412 -15.83 -26.69 -1.52
C ARG A 412 -17.33 -26.77 -1.24
N LYS A 413 -17.86 -25.94 -0.33
CA LYS A 413 -19.32 -25.83 -0.09
C LYS A 413 -20.06 -25.45 -1.35
N LEU A 414 -19.60 -24.40 -2.03
CA LEU A 414 -20.22 -23.94 -3.29
C LEU A 414 -20.22 -25.02 -4.38
N LYS A 415 -19.19 -25.87 -4.41
CA LYS A 415 -19.13 -26.98 -5.35
C LYS A 415 -20.14 -28.09 -5.01
N ASN A 416 -20.42 -28.31 -3.73
CA ASN A 416 -21.32 -29.34 -3.26
C ASN A 416 -22.79 -28.88 -3.23
N GLY A 417 -23.08 -27.61 -3.57
CA GLY A 417 -24.45 -27.04 -3.53
C GLY A 417 -24.97 -26.74 -2.13
N GLU A 418 -24.04 -26.59 -1.14
CA GLU A 418 -24.35 -26.26 0.26
C GLU A 418 -24.32 -24.75 0.54
#